data_52b7e8ed6fbda490c33ad81843ecc975
#
_entry.id   52b7e8ed6fbda490c33ad81843ecc975
#
_cell.length_a   1.000
_cell.length_b   1.000
_cell.length_c   1.000
_cell.angle_alpha   90.00
_cell.angle_beta   90.00
_cell.angle_gamma   90.00
#
_symmetry.space_group_name_H-M   'P 1'
#
loop_
_entity.id
_entity.type
_entity.pdbx_description
1 polymer ?
#
loop_
_entity_poly.entity_id
_entity_poly.type
_entity_poly.pdbx_seq_one_letter_code
_entity_poly.pdbx_strand_id
1 'polypeptide(L)'
;MELDWLYSIVFGLISGIAELLPVSAPAHEALVNKLFGMTDIPLLRLLVHAAVWFALYLSLRDEVGMLLLERKISRIPPRRRHRHPDPVRIRDLKFLRTALFVMVLGFVAAFVLKSVEVKLNGIALFLVINGVILYIPGHLPIGNKDSRSMTPADGVLLGFCTAAAIFPGVSRVGVGISVATGRGAGKETALHWALMLDLAAMLFVVGFDAMDLFNAGLGTLSVSTMICCGLACAAAFGGALAGIRMMRFLAFRTGISGFAYYCWGAALFAFLMYLTI
;
A
#
# COMPACT_ATOMS: atom_id res chain seq x y z
N MET A 1 -29.44 2.53 -1.39
CA MET A 1 -28.97 3.49 -0.36
C MET A 1 -28.22 4.57 -1.09
N GLU A 2 -28.61 5.83 -0.94
CA GLU A 2 -27.90 6.93 -1.61
C GLU A 2 -26.58 7.20 -0.89
N LEU A 3 -25.51 7.42 -1.66
CA LEU A 3 -24.22 7.83 -1.13
C LEU A 3 -24.36 9.23 -0.50
N ASP A 4 -23.92 9.34 0.77
CA ASP A 4 -23.82 10.64 1.44
C ASP A 4 -22.45 11.29 1.11
N TRP A 5 -22.47 12.60 0.88
CA TRP A 5 -21.27 13.37 0.54
C TRP A 5 -20.24 13.38 1.68
N LEU A 6 -20.71 13.44 2.95
CA LEU A 6 -19.82 13.44 4.12
C LEU A 6 -19.10 12.10 4.25
N TYR A 7 -19.84 10.98 4.15
CA TYR A 7 -19.25 9.64 4.12
C TYR A 7 -18.20 9.53 3.01
N SER A 8 -18.54 9.97 1.80
CA SER A 8 -17.66 9.86 0.63
C SER A 8 -16.34 10.60 0.81
N ILE A 9 -16.38 11.84 1.34
CA ILE A 9 -15.18 12.63 1.64
C ILE A 9 -14.35 11.96 2.75
N VAL A 10 -14.99 11.53 3.84
CA VAL A 10 -14.30 10.89 4.98
C VAL A 10 -13.67 9.56 4.53
N PHE A 11 -14.42 8.74 3.80
CA PHE A 11 -13.92 7.46 3.28
C PHE A 11 -12.71 7.69 2.38
N GLY A 12 -12.82 8.59 1.39
CA GLY A 12 -11.71 8.89 0.48
C GLY A 12 -10.48 9.44 1.21
N LEU A 13 -10.66 10.41 2.11
CA LEU A 13 -9.55 11.01 2.85
C LEU A 13 -8.81 10.00 3.73
N ILE A 14 -9.57 9.17 4.47
CA ILE A 14 -9.00 8.16 5.36
C ILE A 14 -8.31 7.07 4.55
N SER A 15 -8.93 6.56 3.47
CA SER A 15 -8.30 5.58 2.57
C SER A 15 -6.98 6.13 2.01
N GLY A 16 -6.99 7.37 1.50
CA GLY A 16 -5.80 7.99 0.93
C GLY A 16 -4.65 8.15 1.92
N ILE A 17 -4.93 8.64 3.13
CA ILE A 17 -3.92 8.83 4.17
C ILE A 17 -3.41 7.48 4.68
N ALA A 18 -4.33 6.57 5.02
CA ALA A 18 -4.01 5.29 5.66
C ALA A 18 -3.24 4.35 4.73
N GLU A 19 -3.43 4.45 3.41
CA GLU A 19 -2.71 3.61 2.44
C GLU A 19 -1.21 3.86 2.47
N LEU A 20 -0.79 5.10 2.58
CA LEU A 20 0.61 5.50 2.55
C LEU A 20 1.26 5.53 3.94
N LEU A 21 0.45 5.35 4.98
CA LEU A 21 0.92 5.18 6.36
C LEU A 21 0.96 3.70 6.75
N PRO A 22 1.77 3.33 7.73
CA PRO A 22 1.90 1.92 8.13
C PRO A 22 0.73 1.46 9.04
N VAL A 23 -0.52 1.84 8.71
CA VAL A 23 -1.70 1.65 9.59
C VAL A 23 -2.81 0.78 9.01
N SER A 24 -2.66 0.31 7.76
CA SER A 24 -3.66 -0.50 7.03
C SER A 24 -4.90 0.27 6.59
N ALA A 25 -4.96 0.71 5.32
CA ALA A 25 -6.14 1.36 4.74
C ALA A 25 -7.39 0.46 4.79
N PRO A 26 -7.34 -0.84 4.41
CA PRO A 26 -8.54 -1.67 4.45
C PRO A 26 -9.17 -1.82 5.85
N ALA A 27 -8.35 -1.77 6.91
CA ALA A 27 -8.90 -1.76 8.27
C ALA A 27 -9.66 -0.47 8.57
N HIS A 28 -9.10 0.67 8.18
CA HIS A 28 -9.74 1.97 8.40
C HIS A 28 -10.99 2.16 7.55
N GLU A 29 -10.99 1.66 6.33
CA GLU A 29 -12.16 1.61 5.45
C GLU A 29 -13.31 0.81 6.07
N ALA A 30 -13.00 -0.37 6.61
CA ALA A 30 -13.98 -1.20 7.31
C ALA A 30 -14.54 -0.49 8.56
N LEU A 31 -13.70 0.24 9.30
CA LEU A 31 -14.15 1.05 10.46
C LEU A 31 -15.04 2.21 10.01
N VAL A 32 -14.68 2.92 8.95
CA VAL A 32 -15.51 4.02 8.41
C VAL A 32 -16.85 3.48 7.91
N ASN A 33 -16.85 2.39 7.16
CA ASN A 33 -18.08 1.74 6.70
C ASN A 33 -18.99 1.40 7.88
N LYS A 34 -18.43 0.81 8.93
CA LYS A 34 -19.18 0.43 10.11
C LYS A 34 -19.72 1.65 10.89
N LEU A 35 -18.91 2.72 11.05
CA LEU A 35 -19.33 3.96 11.72
C LEU A 35 -20.48 4.67 11.02
N PHE A 36 -20.48 4.65 9.69
CA PHE A 36 -21.54 5.27 8.89
C PHE A 36 -22.71 4.32 8.58
N GLY A 37 -22.66 3.06 9.04
CA GLY A 37 -23.67 2.06 8.72
C GLY A 37 -23.73 1.73 7.21
N MET A 38 -22.63 1.92 6.50
CA MET A 38 -22.54 1.68 5.07
C MET A 38 -22.00 0.28 4.76
N THR A 39 -22.52 -0.30 3.71
CA THR A 39 -21.94 -1.51 3.12
C THR A 39 -20.83 -1.13 2.13
N ASP A 40 -19.95 -2.08 1.83
CA ASP A 40 -18.93 -1.88 0.79
C ASP A 40 -19.56 -1.58 -0.57
N ILE A 41 -19.06 -0.52 -1.24
CA ILE A 41 -19.54 -0.08 -2.54
C ILE A 41 -18.39 -0.25 -3.54
N PRO A 42 -18.41 -1.31 -4.39
CA PRO A 42 -17.28 -1.66 -5.27
C PRO A 42 -16.83 -0.52 -6.19
N LEU A 43 -17.78 0.28 -6.71
CA LEU A 43 -17.46 1.42 -7.57
C LEU A 43 -16.68 2.50 -6.80
N LEU A 44 -17.14 2.86 -5.59
CA LEU A 44 -16.49 3.88 -4.76
C LEU A 44 -15.08 3.42 -4.39
N ARG A 45 -14.93 2.18 -3.94
CA ARG A 45 -13.65 1.59 -3.55
C ARG A 45 -12.66 1.57 -4.72
N LEU A 46 -13.08 1.09 -5.89
CA LEU A 46 -12.26 1.10 -7.10
C LEU A 46 -11.75 2.49 -7.45
N LEU A 47 -12.63 3.48 -7.46
CA LEU A 47 -12.27 4.85 -7.83
C LEU A 47 -11.32 5.50 -6.81
N VAL A 48 -11.55 5.26 -5.52
CA VAL A 48 -10.70 5.73 -4.42
C VAL A 48 -9.30 5.12 -4.53
N HIS A 49 -9.20 3.79 -4.67
CA HIS A 49 -7.90 3.11 -4.82
C HIS A 49 -7.17 3.52 -6.10
N ALA A 50 -7.87 3.73 -7.21
CA ALA A 50 -7.28 4.26 -8.44
C ALA A 50 -6.72 5.68 -8.24
N ALA A 51 -7.43 6.55 -7.51
CA ALA A 51 -6.96 7.89 -7.17
C ALA A 51 -5.71 7.87 -6.28
N VAL A 52 -5.67 6.98 -5.29
CA VAL A 52 -4.50 6.76 -4.41
C VAL A 52 -3.31 6.24 -5.21
N TRP A 53 -3.53 5.22 -6.06
CA TRP A 53 -2.50 4.70 -6.95
C TRP A 53 -1.91 5.80 -7.84
N PHE A 54 -2.77 6.65 -8.42
CA PHE A 54 -2.32 7.75 -9.28
C PHE A 54 -1.50 8.78 -8.50
N ALA A 55 -1.89 9.13 -7.27
CA ALA A 55 -1.12 10.02 -6.41
C ALA A 55 0.28 9.46 -6.07
N LEU A 56 0.34 8.15 -5.76
CA LEU A 56 1.59 7.45 -5.49
C LEU A 56 2.47 7.39 -6.75
N TYR A 57 1.88 7.08 -7.91
CA TYR A 57 2.60 7.11 -9.19
C TYR A 57 3.20 8.49 -9.49
N LEU A 58 2.44 9.57 -9.34
CA LEU A 58 2.95 10.93 -9.55
C LEU A 58 4.12 11.27 -8.62
N SER A 59 4.09 10.74 -7.40
CA SER A 59 5.15 10.97 -6.40
C SER A 59 6.43 10.17 -6.69
N LEU A 60 6.35 9.10 -7.46
CA LEU A 60 7.46 8.20 -7.81
C LEU A 60 7.79 8.20 -9.32
N ARG A 61 7.11 9.02 -10.12
CA ARG A 61 7.19 9.00 -11.59
C ARG A 61 8.60 9.15 -12.13
N ASP A 62 9.41 10.00 -11.50
CA ASP A 62 10.77 10.28 -11.96
C ASP A 62 11.68 9.06 -11.74
N GLU A 63 11.49 8.34 -10.64
CA GLU A 63 12.22 7.11 -10.32
C GLU A 63 11.80 5.96 -11.22
N VAL A 64 10.50 5.79 -11.43
CA VAL A 64 9.96 4.82 -12.39
C VAL A 64 10.47 5.13 -13.79
N GLY A 65 10.45 6.41 -14.19
CA GLY A 65 10.97 6.86 -15.49
C GLY A 65 12.45 6.53 -15.69
N MET A 66 13.27 6.78 -14.66
CA MET A 66 14.70 6.44 -14.70
C MET A 66 14.93 4.93 -14.83
N LEU A 67 14.21 4.10 -14.06
CA LEU A 67 14.33 2.64 -14.15
C LEU A 67 13.91 2.12 -15.53
N LEU A 68 12.83 2.64 -16.10
CA LEU A 68 12.35 2.27 -17.43
C LEU A 68 13.35 2.68 -18.53
N LEU A 69 13.96 3.87 -18.40
CA LEU A 69 15.00 4.34 -19.31
C LEU A 69 16.22 3.42 -19.27
N GLU A 70 16.72 3.07 -18.08
CA GLU A 70 17.86 2.16 -17.94
C GLU A 70 17.56 0.76 -18.47
N ARG A 71 16.33 0.26 -18.25
CA ARG A 71 15.87 -0.98 -18.86
C ARG A 71 15.92 -0.91 -20.39
N LYS A 72 15.48 0.20 -20.99
CA LYS A 72 15.52 0.43 -22.44
C LYS A 72 16.96 0.43 -22.94
N ILE A 73 17.85 1.20 -22.29
CA ILE A 73 19.27 1.29 -22.68
C ILE A 73 19.96 -0.08 -22.57
N SER A 74 19.67 -0.85 -21.51
CA SER A 74 20.28 -2.16 -21.31
C SER A 74 19.94 -3.17 -22.41
N ARG A 75 18.80 -3.01 -23.09
CA ARG A 75 18.35 -3.87 -24.19
C ARG A 75 18.99 -3.51 -25.54
N ILE A 76 19.57 -2.30 -25.68
CA ILE A 76 20.26 -1.89 -26.91
C ILE A 76 21.58 -2.66 -27.00
N PRO A 77 21.95 -3.24 -28.17
CA PRO A 77 23.21 -3.89 -28.32
C PRO A 77 24.38 -2.94 -28.02
N PRO A 78 25.50 -3.42 -27.40
CA PRO A 78 26.61 -2.54 -26.96
C PRO A 78 27.17 -1.62 -28.02
N ARG A 79 27.26 -2.11 -29.29
CA ARG A 79 27.77 -1.34 -30.45
C ARG A 79 26.88 -0.17 -30.87
N ARG A 80 25.58 -0.14 -30.43
CA ARG A 80 24.62 0.91 -30.81
C ARG A 80 24.22 1.79 -29.62
N ARG A 81 24.86 1.61 -28.45
CA ARG A 81 24.56 2.41 -27.26
C ARG A 81 25.28 3.74 -27.32
N HIS A 82 24.55 4.83 -27.06
CA HIS A 82 25.17 6.16 -26.91
C HIS A 82 25.80 6.35 -25.52
N ARG A 83 25.39 5.56 -24.51
CA ARG A 83 25.97 5.51 -23.17
C ARG A 83 25.87 4.11 -22.55
N HIS A 84 26.74 3.82 -21.60
CA HIS A 84 26.60 2.59 -20.79
C HIS A 84 25.43 2.71 -19.80
N PRO A 85 24.68 1.62 -19.56
CA PRO A 85 23.68 1.59 -18.51
C PRO A 85 24.34 1.81 -17.14
N ASP A 86 23.63 2.50 -16.23
CA ASP A 86 24.07 2.66 -14.86
C ASP A 86 24.02 1.29 -14.12
N PRO A 87 25.18 0.79 -13.63
CA PRO A 87 25.21 -0.50 -12.94
C PRO A 87 24.32 -0.56 -11.69
N VAL A 88 24.15 0.58 -11.00
CA VAL A 88 23.30 0.69 -9.82
C VAL A 88 21.85 0.49 -10.23
N ARG A 89 21.36 1.22 -11.20
CA ARG A 89 20.00 1.13 -11.73
C ARG A 89 19.68 -0.24 -12.33
N ILE A 90 20.65 -0.89 -12.97
CA ILE A 90 20.49 -2.26 -13.46
C ILE A 90 20.33 -3.25 -12.31
N ARG A 91 21.00 -3.03 -11.18
CA ARG A 91 20.84 -3.83 -9.97
C ARG A 91 19.46 -3.60 -9.34
N ASP A 92 19.02 -2.35 -9.25
CA ASP A 92 17.68 -1.98 -8.80
C ASP A 92 16.60 -2.67 -9.64
N LEU A 93 16.77 -2.71 -10.97
CA LEU A 93 15.86 -3.43 -11.88
C LEU A 93 15.85 -4.94 -11.62
N LYS A 94 16.99 -5.55 -11.33
CA LYS A 94 17.06 -6.98 -10.99
C LYS A 94 16.36 -7.25 -9.68
N PHE A 95 16.62 -6.43 -8.65
CA PHE A 95 15.96 -6.51 -7.36
C PHE A 95 14.44 -6.37 -7.50
N LEU A 96 13.98 -5.30 -8.16
CA LEU A 96 12.56 -5.04 -8.39
C LEU A 96 11.90 -6.18 -9.15
N ARG A 97 12.54 -6.69 -10.22
CA ARG A 97 12.01 -7.82 -10.98
C ARG A 97 11.81 -9.06 -10.11
N THR A 98 12.78 -9.36 -9.24
CA THR A 98 12.69 -10.52 -8.32
C THR A 98 11.58 -10.31 -7.31
N ALA A 99 11.50 -9.13 -6.69
CA ALA A 99 10.46 -8.80 -5.73
C ALA A 99 9.06 -8.84 -6.36
N LEU A 100 8.90 -8.24 -7.55
CA LEU A 100 7.64 -8.25 -8.30
C LEU A 100 7.21 -9.67 -8.70
N PHE A 101 8.14 -10.51 -9.15
CA PHE A 101 7.81 -11.88 -9.52
C PHE A 101 7.23 -12.67 -8.32
N VAL A 102 7.90 -12.57 -7.18
CA VAL A 102 7.43 -13.24 -5.95
C VAL A 102 6.11 -12.63 -5.45
N MET A 103 5.99 -11.31 -5.52
CA MET A 103 4.76 -10.60 -5.14
C MET A 103 3.57 -11.02 -6.01
N VAL A 104 3.75 -11.13 -7.34
CA VAL A 104 2.71 -11.62 -8.26
C VAL A 104 2.26 -13.02 -7.88
N LEU A 105 3.20 -13.94 -7.65
CA LEU A 105 2.87 -15.29 -7.21
C LEU A 105 2.10 -15.30 -5.88
N GLY A 106 2.51 -14.43 -4.94
CA GLY A 106 1.82 -14.26 -3.67
C GLY A 106 0.39 -13.72 -3.83
N PHE A 107 0.17 -12.73 -4.71
CA PHE A 107 -1.17 -12.20 -4.99
C PHE A 107 -2.06 -13.22 -5.71
N VAL A 108 -1.51 -14.02 -6.62
CA VAL A 108 -2.25 -15.14 -7.25
C VAL A 108 -2.68 -16.16 -6.21
N ALA A 109 -1.78 -16.53 -5.28
CA ALA A 109 -2.14 -17.41 -4.17
C ALA A 109 -3.18 -16.78 -3.23
N ALA A 110 -3.04 -15.49 -2.93
CA ALA A 110 -3.95 -14.73 -2.10
C ALA A 110 -5.34 -14.54 -2.74
N PHE A 111 -5.42 -14.51 -4.07
CA PHE A 111 -6.70 -14.49 -4.78
C PHE A 111 -7.59 -15.70 -4.43
N VAL A 112 -6.98 -16.86 -4.22
CA VAL A 112 -7.68 -18.07 -3.76
C VAL A 112 -8.24 -17.88 -2.35
N LEU A 113 -7.56 -17.09 -1.51
CA LEU A 113 -7.97 -16.79 -0.14
C LEU A 113 -8.94 -15.62 -0.03
N LYS A 114 -9.18 -14.88 -1.12
CA LYS A 114 -10.07 -13.70 -1.16
C LYS A 114 -11.51 -14.01 -0.75
N SER A 115 -11.96 -15.26 -0.91
CA SER A 115 -13.29 -15.70 -0.48
C SER A 115 -13.47 -15.74 1.05
N VAL A 116 -12.40 -15.57 1.83
CA VAL A 116 -12.46 -15.53 3.29
C VAL A 116 -12.79 -14.11 3.74
N GLU A 117 -14.05 -13.87 4.08
CA GLU A 117 -14.48 -12.60 4.65
C GLU A 117 -13.87 -12.43 6.06
N VAL A 118 -13.07 -11.38 6.23
CA VAL A 118 -12.45 -11.05 7.51
C VAL A 118 -13.38 -10.12 8.29
N LYS A 119 -14.02 -10.64 9.32
CA LYS A 119 -14.87 -9.87 10.22
C LYS A 119 -14.05 -8.88 11.06
N LEU A 120 -14.72 -7.94 11.73
CA LEU A 120 -14.08 -6.86 12.47
C LEU A 120 -13.14 -7.34 13.61
N ASN A 121 -13.47 -8.48 14.26
CA ASN A 121 -12.57 -9.12 15.23
C ASN A 121 -11.29 -9.65 14.58
N GLY A 122 -11.36 -10.19 13.37
CA GLY A 122 -10.19 -10.59 12.60
C GLY A 122 -9.34 -9.38 12.18
N ILE A 123 -9.96 -8.27 11.78
CA ILE A 123 -9.28 -7.01 11.49
C ILE A 123 -8.54 -6.50 12.74
N ALA A 124 -9.19 -6.55 13.92
CA ALA A 124 -8.56 -6.17 15.17
C ALA A 124 -7.31 -7.03 15.46
N LEU A 125 -7.39 -8.34 15.26
CA LEU A 125 -6.25 -9.25 15.43
C LEU A 125 -5.10 -8.88 14.45
N PHE A 126 -5.40 -8.65 13.18
CA PHE A 126 -4.39 -8.27 12.19
C PHE A 126 -3.78 -6.89 12.47
N LEU A 127 -4.53 -5.94 13.04
CA LEU A 127 -3.99 -4.66 13.53
C LEU A 127 -3.02 -4.85 14.69
N VAL A 128 -3.30 -5.79 15.62
CA VAL A 128 -2.34 -6.14 16.69
C VAL A 128 -1.05 -6.70 16.08
N ILE A 129 -1.16 -7.63 15.12
CA ILE A 129 -0.01 -8.22 14.43
C ILE A 129 0.78 -7.13 13.69
N ASN A 130 0.09 -6.22 12.98
CA ASN A 130 0.74 -5.09 12.31
C ASN A 130 1.50 -4.22 13.30
N GLY A 131 0.92 -3.91 14.46
CA GLY A 131 1.59 -3.18 15.53
C GLY A 131 2.88 -3.87 15.99
N VAL A 132 2.87 -5.19 16.17
CA VAL A 132 4.07 -5.97 16.52
C VAL A 132 5.13 -5.87 15.41
N ILE A 133 4.73 -6.02 14.13
CA ILE A 133 5.63 -5.90 12.97
C ILE A 133 6.30 -4.52 12.95
N LEU A 134 5.55 -3.45 13.25
CA LEU A 134 6.07 -2.07 13.24
C LEU A 134 6.94 -1.76 14.48
N TYR A 135 6.70 -2.45 15.59
CA TYR A 135 7.46 -2.26 16.82
C TYR A 135 8.88 -2.79 16.72
N ILE A 136 9.07 -3.94 16.06
CA ILE A 136 10.36 -4.63 15.94
C ILE A 136 11.48 -3.75 15.37
N PRO A 137 11.31 -3.03 14.25
CA PRO A 137 12.39 -2.21 13.67
C PRO A 137 12.95 -1.13 14.58
N GLY A 138 12.13 -0.62 15.51
CA GLY A 138 12.58 0.38 16.50
C GLY A 138 13.60 -0.16 17.51
N HIS A 139 13.72 -1.48 17.61
CA HIS A 139 14.63 -2.17 18.53
C HIS A 139 15.80 -2.84 17.83
N LEU A 140 15.87 -2.71 16.50
CA LEU A 140 16.98 -3.22 15.72
C LEU A 140 18.08 -2.17 15.55
N PRO A 141 19.36 -2.58 15.40
CA PRO A 141 20.43 -1.67 15.03
C PRO A 141 20.09 -0.94 13.73
N ILE A 142 20.44 0.35 13.65
CA ILE A 142 20.23 1.14 12.44
C ILE A 142 21.11 0.55 11.32
N GLY A 143 20.44 0.06 10.28
CA GLY A 143 21.11 -0.49 9.10
C GLY A 143 21.65 0.61 8.19
N ASN A 144 22.69 0.29 7.43
CA ASN A 144 23.33 1.20 6.47
C ASN A 144 23.28 0.67 5.04
N LYS A 145 22.53 -0.41 4.78
CA LYS A 145 22.37 -0.91 3.41
C LYS A 145 21.68 0.14 2.55
N ASP A 146 22.32 0.51 1.47
CA ASP A 146 21.79 1.29 0.37
C ASP A 146 21.23 0.36 -0.75
N SER A 147 20.69 0.93 -1.81
CA SER A 147 20.22 0.15 -2.97
C SER A 147 21.33 -0.71 -3.60
N ARG A 148 22.60 -0.33 -3.45
CA ARG A 148 23.75 -1.08 -3.99
C ARG A 148 24.02 -2.37 -3.25
N SER A 149 23.66 -2.45 -1.99
CA SER A 149 23.87 -3.58 -1.12
C SER A 149 22.64 -4.47 -0.92
N MET A 150 21.49 -4.10 -1.50
CA MET A 150 20.30 -4.95 -1.53
C MET A 150 20.52 -6.16 -2.45
N THR A 151 20.19 -7.34 -1.94
CA THR A 151 20.40 -8.62 -2.63
C THR A 151 19.09 -9.15 -3.26
N PRO A 152 19.15 -10.08 -4.23
CA PRO A 152 17.95 -10.75 -4.71
C PRO A 152 17.16 -11.46 -3.59
N ALA A 153 17.83 -12.00 -2.56
CA ALA A 153 17.17 -12.60 -1.41
C ALA A 153 16.34 -11.59 -0.61
N ASP A 154 16.84 -10.34 -0.49
CA ASP A 154 16.07 -9.24 0.11
C ASP A 154 14.82 -8.95 -0.75
N GLY A 155 14.96 -8.99 -2.08
CA GLY A 155 13.85 -8.83 -3.02
C GLY A 155 12.79 -9.92 -2.89
N VAL A 156 13.20 -11.18 -2.76
CA VAL A 156 12.27 -12.31 -2.51
C VAL A 156 11.48 -12.08 -1.23
N LEU A 157 12.17 -11.73 -0.15
CA LEU A 157 11.54 -11.55 1.15
C LEU A 157 10.58 -10.35 1.15
N LEU A 158 10.99 -9.19 0.59
CA LEU A 158 10.12 -8.02 0.49
C LEU A 158 8.89 -8.31 -0.39
N GLY A 159 9.07 -8.94 -1.53
CA GLY A 159 7.97 -9.29 -2.43
C GLY A 159 6.96 -10.23 -1.78
N PHE A 160 7.44 -11.26 -1.08
CA PHE A 160 6.59 -12.19 -0.36
C PHE A 160 5.82 -11.51 0.78
N CYS A 161 6.51 -10.74 1.62
CA CYS A 161 5.88 -10.07 2.76
C CYS A 161 4.90 -8.98 2.32
N THR A 162 5.17 -8.26 1.21
CA THR A 162 4.22 -7.29 0.63
C THR A 162 2.95 -7.99 0.13
N ALA A 163 3.09 -9.16 -0.50
CA ALA A 163 1.93 -9.93 -0.93
C ALA A 163 1.16 -10.53 0.25
N ALA A 164 1.85 -10.98 1.30
CA ALA A 164 1.22 -11.50 2.51
C ALA A 164 0.43 -10.43 3.29
N ALA A 165 0.74 -9.15 3.10
CA ALA A 165 0.02 -8.01 3.67
C ALA A 165 -1.30 -7.67 2.92
N ILE A 166 -1.98 -8.68 2.35
CA ILE A 166 -3.32 -8.55 1.74
C ILE A 166 -4.44 -8.54 2.79
N PHE A 167 -4.17 -9.07 3.98
CA PHE A 167 -5.17 -9.16 5.04
C PHE A 167 -5.52 -7.78 5.60
N PRO A 168 -6.83 -7.42 5.71
CA PRO A 168 -7.25 -6.18 6.33
C PRO A 168 -6.74 -6.09 7.77
N GLY A 169 -6.00 -5.04 8.10
CA GLY A 169 -5.31 -4.87 9.38
C GLY A 169 -3.79 -4.90 9.26
N VAL A 170 -3.23 -5.48 8.19
CA VAL A 170 -1.79 -5.46 7.91
C VAL A 170 -1.47 -4.37 6.88
N SER A 171 -0.45 -3.56 7.12
CA SER A 171 -0.03 -2.49 6.21
C SER A 171 1.07 -2.96 5.27
N ARG A 172 0.86 -2.86 3.96
CA ARG A 172 1.88 -3.20 2.96
C ARG A 172 3.13 -2.34 3.08
N VAL A 173 2.94 -1.03 3.20
CA VAL A 173 4.06 -0.08 3.40
C VAL A 173 4.78 -0.36 4.71
N GLY A 174 4.02 -0.59 5.80
CA GLY A 174 4.57 -0.90 7.12
C GLY A 174 5.42 -2.18 7.13
N VAL A 175 4.89 -3.26 6.56
CA VAL A 175 5.60 -4.54 6.42
C VAL A 175 6.84 -4.36 5.54
N GLY A 176 6.72 -3.67 4.40
CA GLY A 176 7.84 -3.40 3.50
C GLY A 176 9.00 -2.70 4.21
N ILE A 177 8.72 -1.62 4.96
CA ILE A 177 9.74 -0.90 5.72
C ILE A 177 10.33 -1.78 6.83
N SER A 178 9.47 -2.50 7.58
CA SER A 178 9.92 -3.35 8.69
C SER A 178 10.85 -4.47 8.23
N VAL A 179 10.49 -5.13 7.13
CA VAL A 179 11.29 -6.20 6.54
C VAL A 179 12.60 -5.66 5.98
N ALA A 180 12.57 -4.55 5.22
CA ALA A 180 13.77 -3.94 4.68
C ALA A 180 14.74 -3.50 5.81
N THR A 181 14.22 -2.87 6.87
CA THR A 181 15.02 -2.49 8.05
C THR A 181 15.59 -3.72 8.75
N GLY A 182 14.80 -4.79 8.93
CA GLY A 182 15.25 -6.06 9.48
C GLY A 182 16.37 -6.73 8.65
N ARG A 183 16.40 -6.44 7.34
CA ARG A 183 17.49 -6.85 6.43
C ARG A 183 18.70 -5.91 6.46
N GLY A 184 18.68 -4.90 7.32
CA GLY A 184 19.77 -3.93 7.49
C GLY A 184 19.71 -2.76 6.51
N ALA A 185 18.58 -2.52 5.83
CA ALA A 185 18.42 -1.33 5.00
C ALA A 185 18.38 -0.05 5.84
N GLY A 186 19.01 1.01 5.33
CA GLY A 186 18.87 2.34 5.89
C GLY A 186 17.42 2.85 5.73
N LYS A 187 17.01 3.81 6.56
CA LYS A 187 15.62 4.34 6.59
C LYS A 187 15.13 4.79 5.19
N GLU A 188 15.98 5.47 4.46
CA GLU A 188 15.67 5.97 3.11
C GLU A 188 15.45 4.83 2.13
N THR A 189 16.36 3.86 2.10
CA THR A 189 16.29 2.66 1.25
C THR A 189 15.05 1.82 1.59
N ALA A 190 14.75 1.64 2.87
CA ALA A 190 13.58 0.88 3.33
C ALA A 190 12.28 1.54 2.88
N LEU A 191 12.14 2.86 3.07
CA LEU A 191 10.96 3.61 2.64
C LEU A 191 10.82 3.60 1.12
N HIS A 192 11.93 3.84 0.40
CA HIS A 192 11.95 3.84 -1.06
C HIS A 192 11.40 2.53 -1.65
N TRP A 193 11.95 1.39 -1.22
CA TRP A 193 11.53 0.09 -1.72
C TRP A 193 10.12 -0.30 -1.27
N ALA A 194 9.71 0.07 -0.07
CA ALA A 194 8.35 -0.15 0.38
C ALA A 194 7.33 0.57 -0.50
N LEU A 195 7.55 1.86 -0.82
CA LEU A 195 6.67 2.64 -1.69
C LEU A 195 6.70 2.14 -3.15
N MET A 196 7.88 1.75 -3.68
CA MET A 196 8.00 1.21 -5.03
C MET A 196 7.26 -0.12 -5.19
N LEU A 197 7.29 -0.99 -4.19
CA LEU A 197 6.55 -2.26 -4.19
C LEU A 197 5.06 -2.03 -3.96
N ASP A 198 4.70 -1.07 -3.11
CA ASP A 198 3.30 -0.72 -2.90
C ASP A 198 2.65 -0.12 -4.15
N LEU A 199 3.38 0.71 -4.92
CA LEU A 199 2.91 1.19 -6.23
C LEU A 199 2.51 0.05 -7.17
N ALA A 200 3.29 -1.03 -7.18
CA ALA A 200 2.97 -2.19 -7.99
C ALA A 200 1.86 -3.05 -7.35
N ALA A 201 1.85 -3.19 -6.03
CA ALA A 201 0.82 -3.92 -5.30
C ALA A 201 -0.56 -3.29 -5.47
N MET A 202 -0.65 -1.96 -5.45
CA MET A 202 -1.89 -1.22 -5.67
C MET A 202 -2.52 -1.49 -7.05
N LEU A 203 -1.76 -1.84 -8.08
CA LEU A 203 -2.33 -2.27 -9.36
C LEU A 203 -3.13 -3.57 -9.23
N PHE A 204 -2.70 -4.50 -8.38
CA PHE A 204 -3.46 -5.71 -8.09
C PHE A 204 -4.71 -5.40 -7.28
N VAL A 205 -4.62 -4.47 -6.31
CA VAL A 205 -5.78 -4.03 -5.53
C VAL A 205 -6.83 -3.42 -6.44
N VAL A 206 -6.44 -2.45 -7.29
CA VAL A 206 -7.33 -1.83 -8.29
C VAL A 206 -7.89 -2.89 -9.26
N GLY A 207 -7.09 -3.88 -9.66
CA GLY A 207 -7.53 -4.99 -10.50
C GLY A 207 -8.58 -5.87 -9.80
N PHE A 208 -8.41 -6.19 -8.52
CA PHE A 208 -9.39 -6.93 -7.74
C PHE A 208 -10.68 -6.16 -7.53
N ASP A 209 -10.59 -4.85 -7.26
CA ASP A 209 -11.77 -4.00 -7.14
C ASP A 209 -12.54 -3.88 -8.45
N ALA A 210 -11.83 -3.82 -9.59
CA ALA A 210 -12.44 -3.84 -10.91
C ALA A 210 -13.19 -5.16 -11.18
N MET A 211 -12.64 -6.29 -10.76
CA MET A 211 -13.31 -7.59 -10.84
C MET A 211 -14.55 -7.64 -9.93
N ASP A 212 -14.46 -7.10 -8.72
CA ASP A 212 -15.60 -7.03 -7.81
C ASP A 212 -16.73 -6.17 -8.39
N LEU A 213 -16.37 -5.02 -8.97
CA LEU A 213 -17.32 -4.16 -9.66
C LEU A 213 -17.95 -4.86 -10.87
N PHE A 214 -17.15 -5.59 -11.67
CA PHE A 214 -17.66 -6.35 -12.80
C PHE A 214 -18.68 -7.40 -12.37
N ASN A 215 -18.41 -8.11 -11.29
CA ASN A 215 -19.30 -9.14 -10.73
C ASN A 215 -20.58 -8.53 -10.10
N ALA A 216 -20.45 -7.38 -9.44
CA ALA A 216 -21.58 -6.69 -8.82
C ALA A 216 -22.47 -5.97 -9.85
N GLY A 217 -21.92 -5.58 -11.01
CA GLY A 217 -22.56 -4.73 -12.00
C GLY A 217 -22.57 -3.25 -11.57
N LEU A 218 -22.66 -2.35 -12.57
CA LEU A 218 -22.66 -0.89 -12.33
C LEU A 218 -23.98 -0.36 -11.73
N GLY A 219 -25.09 -1.09 -11.92
CA GLY A 219 -26.41 -0.60 -11.53
C GLY A 219 -26.80 0.71 -12.21
N THR A 220 -27.83 1.37 -11.70
CA THR A 220 -28.22 2.72 -12.14
C THR A 220 -27.47 3.76 -11.32
N LEU A 221 -26.60 4.54 -12.00
CA LEU A 221 -25.85 5.61 -11.36
C LEU A 221 -26.67 6.92 -11.36
N SER A 222 -27.02 7.41 -10.18
CA SER A 222 -27.60 8.73 -10.04
C SER A 222 -26.52 9.83 -10.16
N VAL A 223 -26.91 11.03 -10.55
CA VAL A 223 -26.01 12.19 -10.59
C VAL A 223 -25.40 12.44 -9.19
N SER A 224 -26.19 12.28 -8.13
CA SER A 224 -25.74 12.38 -6.74
C SER A 224 -24.61 11.39 -6.45
N THR A 225 -24.76 10.13 -6.82
CA THR A 225 -23.73 9.09 -6.67
C THR A 225 -22.43 9.46 -7.41
N MET A 226 -22.53 9.99 -8.64
CA MET A 226 -21.36 10.41 -9.41
C MET A 226 -20.60 11.57 -8.74
N ILE A 227 -21.34 12.55 -8.19
CA ILE A 227 -20.74 13.67 -7.44
C ILE A 227 -20.03 13.13 -6.18
N CYS A 228 -20.67 12.26 -5.41
CA CYS A 228 -20.10 11.65 -4.22
C CYS A 228 -18.80 10.86 -4.54
N CYS A 229 -18.81 10.07 -5.62
CA CYS A 229 -17.59 9.39 -6.09
C CYS A 229 -16.49 10.37 -6.47
N GLY A 230 -16.82 11.46 -7.16
CA GLY A 230 -15.86 12.53 -7.51
C GLY A 230 -15.24 13.18 -6.27
N LEU A 231 -16.05 13.49 -5.26
CA LEU A 231 -15.58 14.03 -3.97
C LEU A 231 -14.66 13.05 -3.24
N ALA A 232 -15.02 11.76 -3.20
CA ALA A 232 -14.20 10.72 -2.60
C ALA A 232 -12.84 10.58 -3.31
N CYS A 233 -12.83 10.59 -4.65
CA CYS A 233 -11.58 10.55 -5.43
C CYS A 233 -10.67 11.74 -5.13
N ALA A 234 -11.23 12.95 -5.11
CA ALA A 234 -10.46 14.16 -4.81
C ALA A 234 -9.89 14.13 -3.39
N ALA A 235 -10.69 13.70 -2.41
CA ALA A 235 -10.28 13.52 -1.03
C ALA A 235 -9.19 12.43 -0.88
N ALA A 236 -9.34 11.29 -1.57
CA ALA A 236 -8.37 10.21 -1.57
C ALA A 236 -7.03 10.62 -2.20
N PHE A 237 -7.08 11.30 -3.34
CA PHE A 237 -5.88 11.82 -3.98
C PHE A 237 -5.14 12.82 -3.08
N GLY A 238 -5.84 13.79 -2.51
CA GLY A 238 -5.27 14.76 -1.56
C GLY A 238 -4.75 14.09 -0.29
N GLY A 239 -5.50 13.13 0.25
CA GLY A 239 -5.12 12.31 1.40
C GLY A 239 -3.84 11.50 1.15
N ALA A 240 -3.73 10.89 -0.03
CA ALA A 240 -2.53 10.13 -0.42
C ALA A 240 -1.29 11.04 -0.52
N LEU A 241 -1.41 12.21 -1.15
CA LEU A 241 -0.30 13.18 -1.20
C LEU A 241 0.13 13.66 0.19
N ALA A 242 -0.83 13.89 1.08
CA ALA A 242 -0.56 14.22 2.48
C ALA A 242 0.11 13.06 3.21
N GLY A 243 -0.41 11.83 3.04
CA GLY A 243 0.13 10.59 3.61
C GLY A 243 1.59 10.35 3.21
N ILE A 244 1.93 10.50 1.93
CA ILE A 244 3.33 10.37 1.45
C ILE A 244 4.24 11.39 2.11
N ARG A 245 3.82 12.67 2.18
CA ARG A 245 4.62 13.72 2.84
C ARG A 245 4.81 13.42 4.32
N MET A 246 3.74 13.03 4.99
CA MET A 246 3.76 12.69 6.42
C MET A 246 4.64 11.45 6.67
N MET A 247 4.52 10.41 5.83
CA MET A 247 5.34 9.22 5.93
C MET A 247 6.83 9.52 5.77
N ARG A 248 7.21 10.31 4.75
CA ARG A 248 8.60 10.75 4.58
C ARG A 248 9.11 11.51 5.80
N PHE A 249 8.34 12.47 6.29
CA PHE A 249 8.71 13.25 7.47
C PHE A 249 8.91 12.39 8.73
N LEU A 250 7.96 11.48 9.02
CA LEU A 250 7.98 10.66 10.23
C LEU A 250 9.03 9.55 10.16
N ALA A 251 9.21 8.90 9.01
CA ALA A 251 10.21 7.85 8.85
C ALA A 251 11.64 8.34 9.14
N PHE A 252 11.95 9.59 8.78
CA PHE A 252 13.27 10.18 9.05
C PHE A 252 13.45 10.68 10.48
N ARG A 253 12.41 11.26 11.09
CA ARG A 253 12.51 11.85 12.43
C ARG A 253 12.32 10.85 13.56
N THR A 254 11.21 10.16 13.58
CA THR A 254 10.80 9.32 14.72
C THR A 254 10.90 7.82 14.46
N GLY A 255 11.06 7.43 13.19
CA GLY A 255 10.92 6.03 12.78
C GLY A 255 9.44 5.59 12.76
N ILE A 256 9.23 4.31 12.38
CA ILE A 256 7.87 3.76 12.21
C ILE A 256 7.30 3.08 13.46
N SER A 257 8.13 2.84 14.48
CA SER A 257 7.72 2.10 15.69
C SER A 257 6.62 2.79 16.50
N GLY A 258 6.52 4.12 16.41
CA GLY A 258 5.43 4.88 17.04
C GLY A 258 4.04 4.50 16.51
N PHE A 259 3.94 4.08 15.25
CA PHE A 259 2.69 3.61 14.66
C PHE A 259 2.19 2.27 15.26
N ALA A 260 3.06 1.51 15.95
CA ALA A 260 2.65 0.31 16.66
C ALA A 260 1.57 0.62 17.71
N TYR A 261 1.79 1.66 18.51
CA TYR A 261 0.83 2.09 19.54
C TYR A 261 -0.49 2.54 18.93
N TYR A 262 -0.43 3.25 17.79
CA TYR A 262 -1.62 3.61 17.04
C TYR A 262 -2.39 2.37 16.56
N CYS A 263 -1.71 1.39 15.97
CA CYS A 263 -2.35 0.15 15.49
C CYS A 263 -2.98 -0.64 16.65
N TRP A 264 -2.35 -0.70 17.82
CA TRP A 264 -2.94 -1.35 19.00
C TRP A 264 -4.16 -0.59 19.52
N GLY A 265 -4.15 0.74 19.52
CA GLY A 265 -5.31 1.57 19.84
C GLY A 265 -6.45 1.36 18.84
N ALA A 266 -6.16 1.34 17.53
CA ALA A 266 -7.13 1.06 16.49
C ALA A 266 -7.68 -0.38 16.59
N ALA A 267 -6.85 -1.35 16.97
CA ALA A 267 -7.26 -2.73 17.20
C ALA A 267 -8.28 -2.83 18.37
N LEU A 268 -7.99 -2.15 19.48
CA LEU A 268 -8.90 -2.07 20.61
C LEU A 268 -10.25 -1.44 20.19
N PHE A 269 -10.18 -0.34 19.44
CA PHE A 269 -11.38 0.33 18.93
C PHE A 269 -12.21 -0.58 18.01
N ALA A 270 -11.55 -1.27 17.05
CA ALA A 270 -12.20 -2.24 16.16
C ALA A 270 -12.87 -3.39 16.95
N PHE A 271 -12.19 -3.89 17.98
CA PHE A 271 -12.71 -4.94 18.83
C PHE A 271 -13.92 -4.49 19.66
N LEU A 272 -13.87 -3.28 20.23
CA LEU A 272 -15.01 -2.70 20.96
C LEU A 272 -16.21 -2.49 20.03
N MET A 273 -15.99 -2.00 18.80
CA MET A 273 -17.06 -1.89 17.79
C MET A 273 -17.65 -3.26 17.41
N TYR A 274 -16.85 -4.32 17.40
CA TYR A 274 -17.35 -5.68 17.15
C TYR A 274 -18.26 -6.17 18.28
N LEU A 275 -18.00 -5.78 19.53
CA LEU A 275 -18.80 -6.19 20.70
C LEU A 275 -20.11 -5.40 20.82
N THR A 276 -20.17 -4.18 20.30
CA THR A 276 -21.31 -3.26 20.53
C THR A 276 -22.33 -3.25 19.41
N ILE A 277 -21.96 -3.75 18.24
CA ILE A 277 -22.75 -3.69 17.00
C ILE A 277 -22.73 -5.05 16.30
#